data_74375c5b44ca29627fde46521ca019ad
#
_entry.id   74375c5b44ca29627fde46521ca019ad
#
_cell.length_a   1.000
_cell.length_b   1.000
_cell.length_c   1.000
_cell.angle_alpha   90.00
_cell.angle_beta   90.00
_cell.angle_gamma   90.00
#
_symmetry.space_group_name_H-M   'P 1'
#
loop_
_entity.id
_entity.type
_entity.pdbx_description
1 polymer ?
#
loop_
_entity_poly.entity_id
_entity_poly.type
_entity_poly.pdbx_seq_one_letter_code
_entity_poly.pdbx_strand_id
1 'polypeptide(L)'
;MSKVSVIGAGLAGCEAAWALARRGIDVTLYEMKPVKYSPAHHYPGFAELVCSNSLKAMRLNSAAGLLKAEMKEMDSLVVRCAEQTAVSAGGALAVDREAFSDAMTKAIRELPNVTVVTGEVTELPAGNVIVASGPLTSEALSETIGRLCGEKYLSFYDASAPIVTKDSIDMERVYFATRYDRGEADYINCSFNKEEYEAFHEALVNAKSVELHEFEKEYFKVYEGCMPIEVLAKRGLDTMRYGPLRPVGLRDPRTGHRPWANIQLRRENAAGTMYNIVGFQTNLLFPEQKRVFSMIPGLENAEFVRYGVMHRNTFLDSPRLLDSFFRLKKEPRISFAGQMTGVEGYIESAASGILAAYAVADRLRGREPLLPPPETMMGALCRYISDESVEDFQPMGSNMGILPPLPELIKGKQERYQAMADRAMAAMESYRKAREER
;
A
#
# COMPACT_ATOMS: atom_id res chain seq x y z
N MET A 1 -9.93 17.95 28.53
CA MET A 1 -9.16 17.87 27.27
C MET A 1 -9.90 16.98 26.29
N SER A 2 -9.92 17.33 25.01
CA SER A 2 -10.63 16.55 24.00
C SER A 2 -9.84 15.26 23.71
N LYS A 3 -10.50 14.10 23.82
CA LYS A 3 -9.88 12.79 23.61
C LYS A 3 -10.43 12.15 22.34
N VAL A 4 -9.54 11.54 21.53
CA VAL A 4 -9.90 10.82 20.31
C VAL A 4 -9.46 9.37 20.42
N SER A 5 -10.35 8.45 20.06
CA SER A 5 -10.03 7.02 19.94
C SER A 5 -9.60 6.73 18.51
N VAL A 6 -8.45 6.08 18.32
CA VAL A 6 -7.97 5.58 17.03
C VAL A 6 -7.92 4.06 17.11
N ILE A 7 -8.58 3.36 16.20
CA ILE A 7 -8.69 1.89 16.20
C ILE A 7 -7.80 1.33 15.09
N GLY A 8 -6.78 0.58 15.47
CA GLY A 8 -5.74 -0.01 14.61
C GLY A 8 -4.48 0.84 14.56
N ALA A 9 -3.32 0.25 14.86
CA ALA A 9 -2.00 0.86 14.75
C ALA A 9 -1.28 0.46 13.45
N GLY A 10 -2.02 0.38 12.34
CA GLY A 10 -1.47 0.30 10.99
C GLY A 10 -0.94 1.67 10.53
N LEU A 11 -0.57 1.79 9.25
CA LEU A 11 -0.05 3.04 8.68
C LEU A 11 -0.98 4.24 8.90
N ALA A 12 -2.27 4.08 8.58
CA ALA A 12 -3.26 5.15 8.73
C ALA A 12 -3.51 5.52 10.20
N GLY A 13 -3.59 4.53 11.09
CA GLY A 13 -3.82 4.77 12.51
C GLY A 13 -2.63 5.43 13.20
N CYS A 14 -1.40 5.02 12.87
CA CYS A 14 -0.19 5.68 13.36
C CYS A 14 -0.10 7.13 12.89
N GLU A 15 -0.39 7.41 11.62
CA GLU A 15 -0.43 8.79 11.10
C GLU A 15 -1.52 9.62 11.79
N ALA A 16 -2.71 9.03 11.99
CA ALA A 16 -3.79 9.73 12.69
C ALA A 16 -3.42 10.04 14.13
N ALA A 17 -2.86 9.08 14.87
CA ALA A 17 -2.41 9.28 16.24
C ALA A 17 -1.29 10.32 16.32
N TRP A 18 -0.30 10.25 15.44
CA TRP A 18 0.77 11.24 15.33
C TRP A 18 0.25 12.63 15.06
N ALA A 19 -0.59 12.79 14.04
CA ALA A 19 -1.13 14.08 13.63
C ALA A 19 -1.99 14.75 14.71
N LEU A 20 -2.79 13.97 15.46
CA LEU A 20 -3.59 14.45 16.59
C LEU A 20 -2.70 14.84 17.77
N ALA A 21 -1.78 13.96 18.16
CA ALA A 21 -0.91 14.17 19.30
C ALA A 21 -0.02 15.39 19.13
N ARG A 22 0.56 15.58 17.93
CA ARG A 22 1.35 16.78 17.57
C ARG A 22 0.55 18.09 17.63
N ARG A 23 -0.80 18.00 17.69
CA ARG A 23 -1.70 19.14 17.87
C ARG A 23 -2.23 19.28 19.31
N GLY A 24 -1.63 18.56 20.25
CA GLY A 24 -1.99 18.62 21.67
C GLY A 24 -3.33 17.96 22.01
N ILE A 25 -3.80 17.03 21.17
CA ILE A 25 -5.02 16.26 21.41
C ILE A 25 -4.63 14.92 22.03
N ASP A 26 -5.31 14.53 23.11
CA ASP A 26 -5.10 13.23 23.74
C ASP A 26 -5.66 12.12 22.87
N VAL A 27 -4.86 11.06 22.65
CA VAL A 27 -5.23 9.94 21.82
C VAL A 27 -5.24 8.65 22.62
N THR A 28 -6.29 7.83 22.44
CA THR A 28 -6.25 6.41 22.80
C THR A 28 -6.12 5.60 21.52
N LEU A 29 -4.94 4.99 21.33
CA LEU A 29 -4.66 4.12 20.18
C LEU A 29 -4.88 2.66 20.58
N TYR A 30 -5.84 2.00 19.93
CA TYR A 30 -6.13 0.59 20.13
C TYR A 30 -5.43 -0.26 19.10
N GLU A 31 -4.73 -1.32 19.53
CA GLU A 31 -4.08 -2.28 18.66
C GLU A 31 -4.28 -3.71 19.20
N MET A 32 -4.73 -4.61 18.35
CA MET A 32 -4.98 -5.99 18.78
C MET A 32 -3.71 -6.82 18.93
N LYS A 33 -2.62 -6.47 18.23
CA LYS A 33 -1.32 -7.14 18.40
C LYS A 33 -0.66 -6.73 19.72
N PRO A 34 0.11 -7.59 20.35
CA PRO A 34 0.42 -8.99 19.99
C PRO A 34 -0.59 -10.03 20.52
N VAL A 35 -1.73 -9.61 21.09
CA VAL A 35 -2.72 -10.54 21.66
C VAL A 35 -3.46 -11.32 20.55
N LYS A 36 -3.79 -10.63 19.46
CA LYS A 36 -4.45 -11.22 18.30
C LYS A 36 -3.81 -10.70 17.02
N TYR A 37 -3.59 -11.61 16.07
CA TYR A 37 -3.05 -11.29 14.75
C TYR A 37 -4.10 -11.50 13.68
N SER A 38 -4.05 -10.71 12.60
CA SER A 38 -4.76 -11.02 11.38
C SER A 38 -4.03 -12.13 10.60
N PRO A 39 -4.63 -12.75 9.60
CA PRO A 39 -3.98 -13.82 8.81
C PRO A 39 -2.67 -13.39 8.11
N ALA A 40 -2.47 -12.08 7.87
CA ALA A 40 -1.30 -11.58 7.17
C ALA A 40 -0.22 -10.96 8.07
N HIS A 41 -0.56 -10.61 9.30
CA HIS A 41 0.38 -9.99 10.23
C HIS A 41 1.13 -11.05 11.03
N HIS A 42 2.44 -10.83 11.24
CA HIS A 42 3.31 -11.74 11.98
C HIS A 42 4.25 -11.01 12.94
N TYR A 43 4.43 -9.70 12.76
CA TYR A 43 5.31 -8.86 13.56
C TYR A 43 4.52 -8.08 14.63
N PRO A 44 4.97 -8.00 15.89
CA PRO A 44 4.21 -7.37 16.98
C PRO A 44 4.18 -5.83 16.90
N GLY A 45 5.11 -5.23 16.15
CA GLY A 45 5.22 -3.77 15.99
C GLY A 45 4.06 -3.16 15.20
N PHE A 46 3.98 -1.82 15.25
CA PHE A 46 2.97 -1.05 14.52
C PHE A 46 3.34 -0.91 13.04
N ALA A 47 2.38 -0.52 12.20
CA ALA A 47 2.57 -0.24 10.78
C ALA A 47 3.32 -1.35 10.01
N GLU A 48 3.10 -2.62 10.37
CA GLU A 48 3.69 -3.75 9.66
C GLU A 48 3.26 -3.76 8.18
N LEU A 49 4.24 -3.84 7.27
CA LEU A 49 3.99 -3.93 5.83
C LEU A 49 3.82 -5.40 5.43
N VAL A 50 2.62 -5.81 5.06
CA VAL A 50 2.28 -7.23 4.83
C VAL A 50 2.46 -7.71 3.40
N CYS A 51 2.18 -6.87 2.41
CA CYS A 51 2.18 -7.25 0.99
C CYS A 51 3.56 -7.04 0.34
N SER A 52 4.16 -5.89 0.54
CA SER A 52 5.43 -5.46 -0.08
C SER A 52 6.19 -4.58 0.91
N ASN A 53 7.51 -4.48 0.77
CA ASN A 53 8.30 -3.51 1.51
C ASN A 53 8.50 -2.18 0.76
N SER A 54 7.85 -2.01 -0.38
CA SER A 54 7.98 -0.81 -1.21
C SER A 54 6.84 0.17 -0.99
N LEU A 55 7.20 1.43 -0.78
CA LEU A 55 6.31 2.58 -0.79
C LEU A 55 6.27 3.28 -2.16
N LYS A 56 6.53 2.54 -3.24
CA LYS A 56 6.50 3.00 -4.64
C LYS A 56 7.58 4.06 -4.97
N ALA A 57 7.47 4.69 -6.15
CA ALA A 57 8.47 5.61 -6.69
C ALA A 57 8.65 6.89 -5.85
N MET A 58 9.88 7.44 -5.83
CA MET A 58 10.24 8.69 -5.13
C MET A 58 10.18 9.93 -6.03
N ARG A 59 10.20 9.76 -7.36
CA ARG A 59 10.23 10.90 -8.29
C ARG A 59 8.99 11.77 -8.15
N LEU A 60 9.17 13.08 -8.07
CA LEU A 60 8.08 14.04 -7.90
C LEU A 60 7.07 14.00 -9.06
N ASN A 61 7.51 13.73 -10.29
CA ASN A 61 6.66 13.56 -11.46
C ASN A 61 6.01 12.16 -11.57
N SER A 62 5.91 11.45 -10.45
CA SER A 62 5.10 10.24 -10.29
C SER A 62 4.07 10.46 -9.20
N ALA A 63 2.87 9.89 -9.34
CA ALA A 63 1.78 10.09 -8.38
C ALA A 63 2.19 9.71 -6.94
N ALA A 64 2.88 8.57 -6.77
CA ALA A 64 3.35 8.12 -5.47
C ALA A 64 4.47 8.99 -4.89
N GLY A 65 5.34 9.54 -5.73
CA GLY A 65 6.38 10.48 -5.31
C GLY A 65 5.79 11.83 -4.90
N LEU A 66 4.84 12.33 -5.69
CA LEU A 66 4.11 13.56 -5.36
C LEU A 66 3.36 13.42 -4.03
N LEU A 67 2.59 12.34 -3.85
CA LEU A 67 1.86 12.10 -2.59
C LEU A 67 2.79 12.07 -1.38
N LYS A 68 3.96 11.41 -1.48
CA LYS A 68 4.96 11.42 -0.39
C LYS A 68 5.53 12.81 -0.13
N ALA A 69 5.77 13.61 -1.16
CA ALA A 69 6.22 14.99 -1.00
C ALA A 69 5.16 15.84 -0.28
N GLU A 70 3.90 15.72 -0.66
CA GLU A 70 2.78 16.39 0.03
C GLU A 70 2.64 15.94 1.48
N MET A 71 2.73 14.64 1.76
CA MET A 71 2.72 14.09 3.12
C MET A 71 3.89 14.61 3.97
N LYS A 72 5.06 14.79 3.36
CA LYS A 72 6.24 15.36 4.04
C LYS A 72 5.99 16.80 4.50
N GLU A 73 5.33 17.61 3.68
CA GLU A 73 4.88 18.97 4.06
C GLU A 73 3.89 18.96 5.23
N MET A 74 3.21 17.84 5.45
CA MET A 74 2.23 17.65 6.54
C MET A 74 2.82 16.93 7.76
N ASP A 75 4.15 16.83 7.90
CA ASP A 75 4.86 16.17 9.00
C ASP A 75 4.53 14.67 9.15
N SER A 76 4.46 13.94 8.02
CA SER A 76 4.16 12.51 8.01
C SER A 76 5.20 11.68 8.78
N LEU A 77 4.72 10.88 9.72
CA LEU A 77 5.53 9.92 10.46
C LEU A 77 5.99 8.76 9.55
N VAL A 78 5.09 8.28 8.70
CA VAL A 78 5.36 7.17 7.76
C VAL A 78 6.50 7.52 6.81
N VAL A 79 6.46 8.71 6.20
CA VAL A 79 7.52 9.14 5.27
C VAL A 79 8.85 9.30 6.02
N ARG A 80 8.84 9.89 7.21
CA ARG A 80 10.04 10.06 8.06
C ARG A 80 10.67 8.72 8.43
N CYS A 81 9.90 7.76 8.95
CA CYS A 81 10.40 6.45 9.34
C CYS A 81 10.87 5.64 8.12
N ALA A 82 10.17 5.78 6.99
CA ALA A 82 10.56 5.11 5.75
C ALA A 82 11.90 5.62 5.19
N GLU A 83 12.15 6.92 5.24
CA GLU A 83 13.46 7.50 4.85
C GLU A 83 14.60 7.02 5.77
N GLN A 84 14.32 6.84 7.07
CA GLN A 84 15.32 6.37 8.06
C GLN A 84 15.67 4.88 7.91
N THR A 85 14.75 4.08 7.40
CA THR A 85 14.88 2.62 7.30
C THR A 85 14.92 2.13 5.86
N ALA A 86 15.25 3.05 4.94
CA ALA A 86 15.30 2.76 3.51
C ALA A 86 16.34 1.69 3.17
N VAL A 87 15.99 0.82 2.24
CA VAL A 87 16.89 -0.13 1.59
C VAL A 87 16.96 0.17 0.11
N SER A 88 18.07 -0.20 -0.51
CA SER A 88 18.30 0.03 -1.95
C SER A 88 17.21 -0.62 -2.79
N ALA A 89 16.55 0.19 -3.63
CA ALA A 89 15.47 -0.26 -4.53
C ALA A 89 15.35 0.63 -5.79
N GLY A 90 16.46 1.09 -6.36
CA GLY A 90 16.49 1.96 -7.52
C GLY A 90 15.74 3.28 -7.26
N GLY A 91 14.75 3.61 -8.10
CA GLY A 91 13.94 4.82 -7.94
C GLY A 91 12.72 4.71 -7.02
N ALA A 92 12.59 3.61 -6.27
CA ALA A 92 11.52 3.40 -5.30
C ALA A 92 12.02 3.60 -3.86
N LEU A 93 11.12 3.98 -2.96
CA LEU A 93 11.35 3.92 -1.51
C LEU A 93 10.93 2.54 -1.02
N ALA A 94 11.89 1.66 -0.77
CA ALA A 94 11.68 0.40 -0.07
C ALA A 94 12.34 0.47 1.31
N VAL A 95 11.82 -0.28 2.26
CA VAL A 95 12.26 -0.23 3.66
C VAL A 95 12.63 -1.63 4.15
N ASP A 96 13.51 -1.69 5.14
CA ASP A 96 13.60 -2.84 6.03
C ASP A 96 12.31 -2.89 6.87
N ARG A 97 11.53 -3.96 6.73
CA ARG A 97 10.17 -4.04 7.32
C ARG A 97 10.17 -3.96 8.83
N GLU A 98 11.08 -4.69 9.47
CA GLU A 98 11.13 -4.76 10.93
C GLU A 98 11.65 -3.45 11.50
N ALA A 99 12.74 -2.91 10.93
CA ALA A 99 13.29 -1.63 11.34
C ALA A 99 12.28 -0.49 11.15
N PHE A 100 11.50 -0.51 10.06
CA PHE A 100 10.42 0.45 9.83
C PHE A 100 9.32 0.35 10.88
N SER A 101 8.84 -0.86 11.15
CA SER A 101 7.80 -1.10 12.16
C SER A 101 8.27 -0.70 13.56
N ASP A 102 9.52 -0.99 13.91
CA ASP A 102 10.13 -0.58 15.17
C ASP A 102 10.24 0.94 15.31
N ALA A 103 10.68 1.62 14.26
CA ALA A 103 10.76 3.09 14.23
C ALA A 103 9.38 3.73 14.42
N MET A 104 8.36 3.22 13.73
CA MET A 104 6.98 3.65 13.87
C MET A 104 6.45 3.40 15.30
N THR A 105 6.67 2.21 15.83
CA THR A 105 6.23 1.80 17.17
C THR A 105 6.86 2.70 18.25
N LYS A 106 8.17 2.93 18.14
CA LYS A 106 8.92 3.79 19.05
C LYS A 106 8.38 5.22 19.02
N ALA A 107 8.26 5.81 17.84
CA ALA A 107 7.81 7.19 17.68
C ALA A 107 6.40 7.42 18.30
N ILE A 108 5.49 6.48 18.12
CA ILE A 108 4.13 6.57 18.69
C ILE A 108 4.16 6.40 20.22
N ARG A 109 4.93 5.44 20.74
CA ARG A 109 4.99 5.17 22.20
C ARG A 109 5.70 6.26 22.99
N GLU A 110 6.56 7.05 22.36
CA GLU A 110 7.25 8.19 22.97
C GLU A 110 6.39 9.45 23.08
N LEU A 111 5.19 9.48 22.46
CA LEU A 111 4.29 10.62 22.56
C LEU A 111 3.58 10.64 23.95
N PRO A 112 3.74 11.71 24.74
CA PRO A 112 3.22 11.76 26.11
C PRO A 112 1.69 11.77 26.20
N ASN A 113 1.01 12.20 25.14
CA ASN A 113 -0.45 12.30 25.05
C ASN A 113 -1.07 11.18 24.20
N VAL A 114 -0.33 10.10 23.94
CA VAL A 114 -0.85 8.87 23.31
C VAL A 114 -0.86 7.75 24.32
N THR A 115 -2.04 7.20 24.57
CA THR A 115 -2.21 5.99 25.38
C THR A 115 -2.48 4.81 24.46
N VAL A 116 -1.58 3.83 24.45
CA VAL A 116 -1.78 2.59 23.69
C VAL A 116 -2.53 1.58 24.53
N VAL A 117 -3.65 1.08 23.99
CA VAL A 117 -4.45 0.01 24.58
C VAL A 117 -4.33 -1.24 23.71
N THR A 118 -3.76 -2.28 24.27
CA THR A 118 -3.59 -3.58 23.57
C THR A 118 -4.85 -4.42 23.76
N GLY A 119 -5.39 -4.89 22.65
CA GLY A 119 -6.56 -5.76 22.61
C GLY A 119 -7.46 -5.48 21.42
N GLU A 120 -8.32 -6.44 21.11
CA GLU A 120 -9.30 -6.33 20.04
C GLU A 120 -10.43 -5.36 20.47
N VAL A 121 -10.77 -4.44 19.58
CA VAL A 121 -11.97 -3.60 19.72
C VAL A 121 -13.09 -4.28 18.94
N THR A 122 -14.18 -4.60 19.61
CA THR A 122 -15.36 -5.24 19.02
C THR A 122 -16.53 -4.27 18.87
N GLU A 123 -16.59 -3.24 19.71
CA GLU A 123 -17.59 -2.17 19.66
C GLU A 123 -16.90 -0.81 19.67
N LEU A 124 -17.47 0.16 18.93
CA LEU A 124 -16.85 1.48 18.80
C LEU A 124 -16.93 2.27 20.14
N PRO A 125 -15.80 2.84 20.60
CA PRO A 125 -15.80 3.69 21.78
C PRO A 125 -16.72 4.91 21.66
N ALA A 126 -17.11 5.45 22.80
CA ALA A 126 -17.83 6.73 22.85
C ALA A 126 -16.91 7.90 22.45
N GLY A 127 -17.50 9.03 22.07
CA GLY A 127 -16.77 10.22 21.64
C GLY A 127 -16.31 10.16 20.18
N ASN A 128 -15.26 10.92 19.86
CA ASN A 128 -14.72 10.93 18.48
C ASN A 128 -13.84 9.72 18.23
N VAL A 129 -14.09 9.03 17.12
CA VAL A 129 -13.40 7.79 16.74
C VAL A 129 -12.88 7.89 15.33
N ILE A 130 -11.63 7.47 15.12
CA ILE A 130 -11.07 7.20 13.78
C ILE A 130 -10.87 5.69 13.67
N VAL A 131 -11.61 5.04 12.77
CA VAL A 131 -11.48 3.62 12.47
C VAL A 131 -10.42 3.47 11.38
N ALA A 132 -9.26 2.94 11.76
CA ALA A 132 -8.08 2.74 10.91
C ALA A 132 -7.58 1.29 10.97
N SER A 133 -8.51 0.35 11.20
CA SER A 133 -8.22 -1.09 11.39
C SER A 133 -7.76 -1.80 10.10
N GLY A 134 -7.84 -1.11 8.96
CA GLY A 134 -7.33 -1.60 7.68
C GLY A 134 -8.21 -2.66 7.01
N PRO A 135 -7.73 -3.25 5.91
CA PRO A 135 -8.52 -4.18 5.10
C PRO A 135 -8.72 -5.55 5.77
N LEU A 136 -7.87 -5.88 6.75
CA LEU A 136 -7.91 -7.13 7.51
C LEU A 136 -8.51 -6.91 8.91
N THR A 137 -9.54 -6.07 8.99
CA THR A 137 -10.32 -5.83 10.20
C THR A 137 -10.87 -7.15 10.75
N SER A 138 -10.82 -7.32 12.07
CA SER A 138 -11.31 -8.53 12.73
C SER A 138 -12.80 -8.73 12.48
N GLU A 139 -13.25 -9.98 12.53
CA GLU A 139 -14.63 -10.35 12.24
C GLU A 139 -15.63 -9.58 13.13
N ALA A 140 -15.38 -9.54 14.45
CA ALA A 140 -16.27 -8.87 15.39
C ALA A 140 -16.37 -7.35 15.14
N LEU A 141 -15.24 -6.67 14.81
CA LEU A 141 -15.28 -5.26 14.45
C LEU A 141 -15.91 -5.05 13.06
N SER A 142 -15.68 -5.96 12.11
CA SER A 142 -16.31 -5.94 10.79
C SER A 142 -17.83 -6.03 10.88
N GLU A 143 -18.36 -6.89 11.75
CA GLU A 143 -19.80 -6.98 12.01
C GLU A 143 -20.36 -5.66 12.58
N THR A 144 -19.66 -5.05 13.51
CA THR A 144 -20.04 -3.75 14.09
C THR A 144 -20.04 -2.65 13.02
N ILE A 145 -19.02 -2.60 12.16
CA ILE A 145 -18.96 -1.67 11.02
C ILE A 145 -20.08 -1.98 10.02
N GLY A 146 -20.35 -3.25 9.75
CA GLY A 146 -21.45 -3.69 8.86
C GLY A 146 -22.81 -3.21 9.36
N ARG A 147 -23.09 -3.38 10.66
CA ARG A 147 -24.34 -2.85 11.27
C ARG A 147 -24.45 -1.32 11.15
N LEU A 148 -23.31 -0.62 11.26
CA LEU A 148 -23.24 0.83 11.14
C LEU A 148 -23.40 1.31 9.69
N CYS A 149 -22.78 0.65 8.75
CA CYS A 149 -22.74 1.05 7.33
C CYS A 149 -23.87 0.39 6.47
N GLY A 150 -24.48 -0.68 6.95
CA GLY A 150 -25.47 -1.45 6.23
C GLY A 150 -24.84 -2.28 5.10
N GLU A 151 -25.60 -2.58 4.04
CA GLU A 151 -25.19 -3.40 2.89
C GLU A 151 -24.09 -2.76 2.00
N LYS A 152 -23.66 -1.54 2.34
CA LYS A 152 -22.63 -0.78 1.63
C LYS A 152 -21.20 -1.11 2.08
N TYR A 153 -21.00 -2.27 2.68
CA TYR A 153 -19.71 -2.81 3.07
C TYR A 153 -19.28 -3.85 2.03
N LEU A 154 -18.22 -3.53 1.28
CA LEU A 154 -17.78 -4.29 0.12
C LEU A 154 -16.49 -5.05 0.43
N SER A 155 -16.15 -6.05 -0.40
CA SER A 155 -14.90 -6.78 -0.24
C SER A 155 -14.21 -7.05 -1.59
N PHE A 156 -12.89 -7.15 -1.56
CA PHE A 156 -12.06 -7.60 -2.68
C PHE A 156 -10.94 -8.50 -2.16
N TYR A 157 -10.25 -9.20 -3.07
CA TYR A 157 -9.14 -10.05 -2.73
C TYR A 157 -7.80 -9.42 -3.11
N ASP A 158 -6.82 -9.54 -2.23
CA ASP A 158 -5.42 -9.15 -2.43
C ASP A 158 -4.51 -10.34 -2.13
N ALA A 159 -3.35 -10.38 -2.75
CA ALA A 159 -2.38 -11.45 -2.57
C ALA A 159 -0.99 -10.89 -2.25
N SER A 160 -0.24 -11.59 -1.40
CA SER A 160 1.15 -11.28 -1.12
C SER A 160 2.09 -12.08 -2.01
N ALA A 161 3.29 -11.52 -2.27
CA ALA A 161 4.35 -12.19 -3.01
C ALA A 161 5.28 -12.97 -2.09
N PRO A 162 5.91 -14.06 -2.57
CA PRO A 162 6.86 -14.86 -1.79
C PRO A 162 8.17 -14.11 -1.54
N ILE A 163 8.86 -14.53 -0.46
CA ILE A 163 10.19 -14.06 -0.07
C ILE A 163 11.12 -15.26 -0.01
N VAL A 164 12.31 -15.13 -0.58
CA VAL A 164 13.36 -16.15 -0.60
C VAL A 164 14.64 -15.69 0.09
N THR A 165 15.45 -16.62 0.61
CA THR A 165 16.77 -16.30 1.17
C THR A 165 17.76 -16.04 0.05
N LYS A 166 18.70 -15.11 0.26
CA LYS A 166 19.76 -14.79 -0.71
C LYS A 166 20.66 -15.99 -0.98
N ASP A 167 21.03 -16.72 0.06
CA ASP A 167 21.99 -17.84 -0.02
C ASP A 167 21.44 -19.03 -0.85
N SER A 168 20.12 -19.08 -1.06
CA SER A 168 19.47 -20.08 -1.91
C SER A 168 19.34 -19.67 -3.37
N ILE A 169 19.76 -18.44 -3.73
CA ILE A 169 19.72 -17.92 -5.10
C ILE A 169 21.04 -18.33 -5.79
N ASP A 170 20.93 -18.98 -6.94
CA ASP A 170 22.10 -19.27 -7.79
C ASP A 170 22.60 -17.99 -8.49
N MET A 171 23.61 -17.37 -7.88
CA MET A 171 24.18 -16.10 -8.36
C MET A 171 24.92 -16.22 -9.68
N GLU A 172 25.23 -17.42 -10.18
CA GLU A 172 25.82 -17.62 -11.50
C GLU A 172 24.77 -17.50 -12.62
N ARG A 173 23.51 -17.76 -12.30
CA ARG A 173 22.37 -17.69 -13.22
C ARG A 173 21.64 -16.38 -13.25
N VAL A 174 21.96 -15.45 -12.34
CA VAL A 174 21.30 -14.15 -12.21
C VAL A 174 22.31 -13.01 -12.29
N TYR A 175 21.84 -11.78 -12.34
CA TYR A 175 22.72 -10.60 -12.37
C TYR A 175 22.05 -9.41 -11.70
N PHE A 176 22.86 -8.48 -11.18
CA PHE A 176 22.39 -7.21 -10.64
C PHE A 176 22.22 -6.18 -11.75
N ALA A 177 21.06 -5.57 -11.86
CA ALA A 177 20.78 -4.43 -12.74
C ALA A 177 19.51 -3.71 -12.35
N THR A 178 19.42 -2.44 -12.75
CA THR A 178 18.18 -1.66 -12.75
C THR A 178 17.73 -1.41 -14.19
N ARG A 179 16.42 -1.22 -14.37
CA ARG A 179 15.87 -0.93 -15.71
C ARG A 179 16.33 0.44 -16.20
N TYR A 180 16.80 0.46 -17.46
CA TYR A 180 17.30 1.68 -18.12
C TYR A 180 18.51 2.30 -17.42
N ASP A 181 19.29 1.51 -16.68
CA ASP A 181 20.48 1.93 -15.92
C ASP A 181 20.20 3.15 -15.00
N ARG A 182 19.02 3.17 -14.39
CA ARG A 182 18.58 4.25 -13.50
C ARG A 182 18.89 3.91 -12.05
N GLY A 183 19.85 4.66 -11.46
CA GLY A 183 20.31 4.44 -10.09
C GLY A 183 21.32 3.29 -9.98
N GLU A 184 21.45 2.73 -8.79
CA GLU A 184 22.35 1.60 -8.53
C GLU A 184 21.73 0.28 -9.02
N ALA A 185 22.56 -0.73 -9.27
CA ALA A 185 22.11 -2.05 -9.72
C ALA A 185 21.54 -2.88 -8.53
N ASP A 186 20.38 -2.47 -8.03
CA ASP A 186 19.82 -2.95 -6.76
C ASP A 186 18.95 -4.20 -6.87
N TYR A 187 18.50 -4.53 -8.07
CA TYR A 187 17.64 -5.70 -8.30
C TYR A 187 18.44 -6.88 -8.81
N ILE A 188 18.19 -8.06 -8.25
CA ILE A 188 18.61 -9.32 -8.87
C ILE A 188 17.64 -9.62 -10.00
N ASN A 189 18.16 -9.94 -11.19
CA ASN A 189 17.37 -10.22 -12.39
C ASN A 189 17.51 -11.69 -12.77
N CYS A 190 16.37 -12.39 -12.86
CA CYS A 190 16.23 -13.76 -13.30
C CYS A 190 15.69 -13.73 -14.73
N SER A 191 16.57 -13.97 -15.70
CA SER A 191 16.25 -13.87 -17.12
C SER A 191 15.87 -15.22 -17.70
N PHE A 192 14.76 -15.26 -18.43
CA PHE A 192 14.30 -16.42 -19.18
C PHE A 192 14.69 -16.31 -20.66
N ASN A 193 15.06 -17.43 -21.27
CA ASN A 193 14.90 -17.62 -22.69
C ASN A 193 13.45 -17.97 -23.05
N LYS A 194 13.16 -18.19 -24.35
CA LYS A 194 11.78 -18.43 -24.79
C LYS A 194 11.25 -19.78 -24.27
N GLU A 195 12.03 -20.81 -24.38
CA GLU A 195 11.69 -22.19 -24.01
C GLU A 195 11.46 -22.32 -22.51
N GLU A 196 12.33 -21.74 -21.70
CA GLU A 196 12.20 -21.70 -20.24
C GLU A 196 10.92 -20.94 -19.84
N TYR A 197 10.63 -19.83 -20.51
CA TYR A 197 9.44 -19.03 -20.24
C TYR A 197 8.14 -19.77 -20.57
N GLU A 198 8.08 -20.43 -21.76
CA GLU A 198 6.91 -21.19 -22.19
C GLU A 198 6.62 -22.36 -21.23
N ALA A 199 7.65 -23.09 -20.82
CA ALA A 199 7.53 -24.16 -19.84
C ALA A 199 7.07 -23.64 -18.45
N PHE A 200 7.63 -22.52 -17.99
CA PHE A 200 7.21 -21.86 -16.77
C PHE A 200 5.74 -21.39 -16.83
N HIS A 201 5.35 -20.74 -17.93
CA HIS A 201 3.97 -20.29 -18.16
C HIS A 201 2.98 -21.47 -18.12
N GLU A 202 3.28 -22.57 -18.83
CA GLU A 202 2.44 -23.77 -18.82
C GLU A 202 2.30 -24.36 -17.42
N ALA A 203 3.40 -24.47 -16.68
CA ALA A 203 3.39 -24.96 -15.30
C ALA A 203 2.57 -24.07 -14.36
N LEU A 204 2.64 -22.75 -14.57
CA LEU A 204 1.89 -21.76 -13.77
C LEU A 204 0.40 -21.79 -14.06
N VAL A 205 0.00 -21.87 -15.32
CA VAL A 205 -1.41 -21.95 -15.74
C VAL A 205 -2.10 -23.21 -15.19
N ASN A 206 -1.35 -24.33 -15.14
CA ASN A 206 -1.86 -25.64 -14.68
C ASN A 206 -1.68 -25.87 -13.16
N ALA A 207 -1.06 -24.92 -12.44
CA ALA A 207 -0.81 -25.04 -11.02
C ALA A 207 -2.12 -24.97 -10.21
N LYS A 208 -2.14 -25.73 -9.11
CA LYS A 208 -3.30 -25.76 -8.20
C LYS A 208 -3.28 -24.53 -7.28
N SER A 209 -4.40 -23.83 -7.25
CA SER A 209 -4.67 -22.73 -6.32
C SER A 209 -5.49 -23.20 -5.12
N VAL A 210 -5.51 -22.41 -4.07
CA VAL A 210 -6.44 -22.58 -2.96
C VAL A 210 -7.87 -22.43 -3.52
N GLU A 211 -8.75 -23.37 -3.20
CA GLU A 211 -10.16 -23.29 -3.60
C GLU A 211 -10.86 -22.17 -2.84
N LEU A 212 -11.49 -21.28 -3.58
CA LEU A 212 -12.40 -20.28 -3.02
C LEU A 212 -13.73 -20.94 -2.68
N HIS A 213 -14.30 -20.62 -1.53
CA HIS A 213 -15.64 -21.06 -1.17
C HIS A 213 -16.68 -20.54 -2.19
N GLU A 214 -17.81 -21.25 -2.37
CA GLU A 214 -18.78 -20.90 -3.42
C GLU A 214 -19.33 -19.48 -3.30
N PHE A 215 -19.55 -19.00 -2.07
CA PHE A 215 -19.98 -17.62 -1.82
C PHE A 215 -18.89 -16.58 -2.15
N GLU A 216 -17.60 -16.97 -2.16
CA GLU A 216 -16.49 -16.11 -2.52
C GLU A 216 -16.34 -15.98 -4.04
N LYS A 217 -16.75 -16.97 -4.81
CA LYS A 217 -16.71 -16.95 -6.28
C LYS A 217 -17.65 -15.89 -6.87
N GLU A 218 -18.78 -15.65 -6.26
CA GLU A 218 -19.78 -14.66 -6.70
C GLU A 218 -19.27 -13.21 -6.50
N TYR A 219 -18.40 -12.99 -5.52
CA TYR A 219 -17.83 -11.67 -5.17
C TYR A 219 -16.32 -11.56 -5.48
N PHE A 220 -15.78 -12.50 -6.26
CA PHE A 220 -14.34 -12.55 -6.58
C PHE A 220 -13.94 -11.41 -7.52
N LYS A 221 -13.83 -10.20 -6.96
CA LYS A 221 -13.20 -9.06 -7.62
C LYS A 221 -11.76 -8.95 -7.10
N VAL A 222 -10.77 -9.15 -7.99
CA VAL A 222 -9.35 -8.95 -7.69
C VAL A 222 -8.96 -7.56 -8.15
N TYR A 223 -8.30 -6.80 -7.26
CA TYR A 223 -7.74 -5.53 -7.64
C TYR A 223 -6.65 -5.71 -8.71
N GLU A 224 -6.75 -4.99 -9.84
CA GLU A 224 -5.82 -5.14 -10.99
C GLU A 224 -4.35 -4.97 -10.60
N GLY A 225 -4.03 -4.12 -9.64
CA GLY A 225 -2.66 -3.88 -9.16
C GLY A 225 -2.06 -4.99 -8.30
N CYS A 226 -2.89 -5.90 -7.76
CA CYS A 226 -2.49 -7.02 -6.90
C CYS A 226 -2.96 -8.38 -7.46
N MET A 227 -3.20 -8.44 -8.76
CA MET A 227 -3.68 -9.65 -9.42
C MET A 227 -2.68 -10.80 -9.28
N PRO A 228 -3.15 -12.00 -8.84
CA PRO A 228 -2.29 -13.17 -8.73
C PRO A 228 -1.63 -13.53 -10.07
N ILE A 229 -0.37 -13.92 -10.01
CA ILE A 229 0.45 -14.18 -11.21
C ILE A 229 -0.13 -15.30 -12.07
N GLU A 230 -0.74 -16.33 -11.47
CA GLU A 230 -1.42 -17.41 -12.17
C GLU A 230 -2.69 -16.95 -12.90
N VAL A 231 -3.36 -15.91 -12.37
CA VAL A 231 -4.52 -15.30 -13.03
C VAL A 231 -4.08 -14.48 -14.24
N LEU A 232 -2.98 -13.73 -14.11
CA LEU A 232 -2.36 -13.03 -15.25
C LEU A 232 -1.89 -14.01 -16.35
N ALA A 233 -1.28 -15.12 -15.96
CA ALA A 233 -0.84 -16.15 -16.90
C ALA A 233 -1.99 -16.73 -17.72
N LYS A 234 -3.15 -16.97 -17.11
CA LYS A 234 -4.36 -17.49 -17.78
C LYS A 234 -4.97 -16.51 -18.78
N ARG A 235 -4.64 -15.22 -18.74
CA ARG A 235 -5.10 -14.22 -19.72
C ARG A 235 -4.40 -14.34 -21.09
N GLY A 236 -3.25 -15.01 -21.15
CA GLY A 236 -2.52 -15.25 -22.39
C GLY A 236 -1.01 -15.34 -22.19
N LEU A 237 -0.35 -16.03 -23.14
CA LEU A 237 1.08 -16.33 -23.07
C LEU A 237 1.96 -15.09 -22.89
N ASP A 238 1.62 -13.99 -23.53
CA ASP A 238 2.44 -12.77 -23.48
C ASP A 238 2.03 -11.78 -22.36
N THR A 239 0.93 -12.02 -21.66
CA THR A 239 0.37 -11.07 -20.68
C THR A 239 1.40 -10.69 -19.61
N MET A 240 2.09 -11.67 -19.03
CA MET A 240 3.10 -11.41 -18.00
C MET A 240 4.31 -10.65 -18.54
N ARG A 241 4.67 -10.82 -19.83
CA ARG A 241 5.79 -10.12 -20.49
C ARG A 241 5.52 -8.63 -20.74
N TYR A 242 4.27 -8.21 -20.74
CA TYR A 242 3.86 -6.80 -20.74
C TYR A 242 3.60 -6.26 -19.32
N GLY A 243 3.63 -7.13 -18.31
CA GLY A 243 3.43 -6.84 -16.90
C GLY A 243 4.68 -7.13 -16.04
N PRO A 244 4.55 -8.01 -15.02
CA PRO A 244 5.61 -8.24 -14.02
C PRO A 244 6.89 -8.85 -14.60
N LEU A 245 6.82 -9.64 -15.67
CA LEU A 245 7.98 -10.25 -16.31
C LEU A 245 8.50 -9.45 -17.53
N ARG A 246 8.23 -8.17 -17.58
CA ARG A 246 8.62 -7.31 -18.69
C ARG A 246 10.16 -7.28 -18.87
N PRO A 247 10.71 -7.59 -20.06
CA PRO A 247 12.16 -7.60 -20.29
C PRO A 247 12.73 -6.23 -20.71
N VAL A 248 11.87 -5.27 -21.04
CA VAL A 248 12.29 -3.97 -21.61
C VAL A 248 13.08 -3.15 -20.58
N GLY A 249 14.17 -2.55 -21.06
CA GLY A 249 15.08 -1.75 -20.22
C GLY A 249 16.15 -2.58 -19.50
N LEU A 250 16.25 -3.88 -19.80
CA LEU A 250 17.27 -4.79 -19.28
C LEU A 250 18.08 -5.40 -20.42
N ARG A 251 19.35 -5.66 -20.14
CA ARG A 251 20.27 -6.44 -20.99
C ARG A 251 20.97 -7.45 -20.08
N ASP A 252 20.86 -8.72 -20.44
CA ASP A 252 21.56 -9.79 -19.71
C ASP A 252 23.06 -9.73 -20.05
N PRO A 253 23.94 -9.49 -19.09
CA PRO A 253 25.38 -9.36 -19.34
C PRO A 253 26.03 -10.66 -19.84
N ARG A 254 25.41 -11.83 -19.59
CA ARG A 254 25.89 -13.13 -20.02
C ARG A 254 25.68 -13.38 -21.50
N THR A 255 24.59 -12.86 -22.04
CA THR A 255 24.25 -13.03 -23.48
C THR A 255 24.47 -11.76 -24.30
N GLY A 256 24.57 -10.60 -23.65
CA GLY A 256 24.62 -9.29 -24.30
C GLY A 256 23.29 -8.86 -24.92
N HIS A 257 22.20 -9.64 -24.75
CA HIS A 257 20.90 -9.40 -25.36
C HIS A 257 19.81 -9.10 -24.32
N ARG A 258 18.70 -8.55 -24.81
CA ARG A 258 17.48 -8.41 -24.00
C ARG A 258 16.89 -9.81 -23.79
N PRO A 259 16.56 -10.22 -22.54
CA PRO A 259 15.95 -11.51 -22.27
C PRO A 259 14.55 -11.62 -22.90
N TRP A 260 14.04 -12.85 -23.03
CA TRP A 260 12.67 -13.07 -23.49
C TRP A 260 11.64 -12.60 -22.47
N ALA A 261 11.86 -12.96 -21.20
CA ALA A 261 11.14 -12.44 -20.04
C ALA A 261 12.13 -12.27 -18.88
N ASN A 262 11.78 -11.46 -17.87
CA ASN A 262 12.66 -11.22 -16.74
C ASN A 262 11.87 -10.97 -15.45
N ILE A 263 12.24 -11.67 -14.39
CA ILE A 263 11.75 -11.46 -13.05
C ILE A 263 12.78 -10.65 -12.27
N GLN A 264 12.32 -9.72 -11.46
CA GLN A 264 13.16 -8.93 -10.56
C GLN A 264 12.94 -9.37 -9.11
N LEU A 265 14.03 -9.58 -8.41
CA LEU A 265 14.02 -9.79 -6.96
C LEU A 265 14.48 -8.50 -6.30
N ARG A 266 13.72 -8.01 -5.32
CA ARG A 266 14.02 -6.81 -4.56
C ARG A 266 14.45 -7.17 -3.16
N ARG A 267 15.49 -6.48 -2.67
CA ARG A 267 15.96 -6.60 -1.30
C ARG A 267 14.81 -6.35 -0.32
N GLU A 268 14.67 -7.23 0.66
CA GLU A 268 13.60 -7.19 1.66
C GLU A 268 14.04 -6.55 2.98
N ASN A 269 15.34 -6.65 3.31
CA ASN A 269 15.92 -6.11 4.54
C ASN A 269 17.27 -5.42 4.27
N ALA A 270 17.73 -4.58 5.20
CA ALA A 270 18.98 -3.83 5.09
C ALA A 270 20.21 -4.75 4.97
N ALA A 271 20.22 -5.89 5.64
CA ALA A 271 21.30 -6.88 5.57
C ALA A 271 21.41 -7.55 4.18
N GLY A 272 20.36 -7.44 3.33
CA GLY A 272 20.34 -8.05 2.00
C GLY A 272 20.35 -9.58 2.02
N THR A 273 19.83 -10.18 3.09
CA THR A 273 19.74 -11.64 3.27
C THR A 273 18.46 -12.25 2.74
N MET A 274 17.46 -11.44 2.44
CA MET A 274 16.14 -11.85 1.94
C MET A 274 15.72 -11.01 0.72
N TYR A 275 15.02 -11.65 -0.21
CA TYR A 275 14.56 -11.03 -1.46
C TYR A 275 13.11 -11.37 -1.75
N ASN A 276 12.33 -10.34 -2.11
CA ASN A 276 10.94 -10.46 -2.54
C ASN A 276 10.87 -10.69 -4.06
N ILE A 277 10.06 -11.64 -4.50
CA ILE A 277 9.82 -11.90 -5.93
C ILE A 277 8.80 -10.88 -6.43
N VAL A 278 9.27 -9.84 -7.11
CA VAL A 278 8.44 -8.69 -7.47
C VAL A 278 7.35 -9.06 -8.48
N GLY A 279 6.10 -8.74 -8.14
CA GLY A 279 4.94 -9.00 -9.00
C GLY A 279 4.41 -10.43 -8.96
N PHE A 280 4.83 -11.23 -7.97
CA PHE A 280 4.43 -12.62 -7.79
C PHE A 280 3.42 -12.82 -6.67
N GLN A 281 2.49 -11.89 -6.52
CA GLN A 281 1.30 -12.14 -5.72
C GLN A 281 0.63 -13.43 -6.22
N THR A 282 0.22 -14.31 -5.31
CA THR A 282 -0.27 -15.63 -5.70
C THR A 282 -1.24 -16.24 -4.69
N ASN A 283 -2.18 -17.03 -5.21
CA ASN A 283 -3.08 -17.90 -4.44
C ASN A 283 -2.76 -19.39 -4.65
N LEU A 284 -1.60 -19.71 -5.22
CA LEU A 284 -1.19 -21.10 -5.39
C LEU A 284 -0.99 -21.80 -4.04
N LEU A 285 -1.29 -23.09 -3.98
CA LEU A 285 -0.92 -23.95 -2.85
C LEU A 285 0.61 -23.89 -2.61
N PHE A 286 1.06 -23.93 -1.36
CA PHE A 286 2.50 -23.84 -1.04
C PHE A 286 3.38 -24.87 -1.77
N PRO A 287 2.99 -26.15 -1.91
CA PRO A 287 3.75 -27.09 -2.73
C PRO A 287 3.83 -26.69 -4.21
N GLU A 288 2.77 -26.08 -4.76
CA GLU A 288 2.75 -25.58 -6.13
C GLU A 288 3.63 -24.33 -6.29
N GLN A 289 3.62 -23.42 -5.32
CA GLN A 289 4.53 -22.28 -5.31
C GLN A 289 5.99 -22.78 -5.36
N LYS A 290 6.35 -23.72 -4.50
CA LYS A 290 7.69 -24.29 -4.50
C LYS A 290 8.03 -24.93 -5.86
N ARG A 291 7.13 -25.76 -6.39
CA ARG A 291 7.34 -26.46 -7.66
C ARG A 291 7.51 -25.50 -8.85
N VAL A 292 6.59 -24.54 -8.97
CA VAL A 292 6.55 -23.64 -10.14
C VAL A 292 7.62 -22.55 -10.03
N PHE A 293 7.80 -21.95 -8.86
CA PHE A 293 8.76 -20.85 -8.72
C PHE A 293 10.22 -21.34 -8.70
N SER A 294 10.46 -22.62 -8.43
CA SER A 294 11.78 -23.25 -8.65
C SER A 294 12.14 -23.45 -10.14
N MET A 295 11.21 -23.18 -11.06
CA MET A 295 11.52 -23.14 -12.50
C MET A 295 12.06 -21.77 -12.94
N ILE A 296 12.04 -20.77 -12.06
CA ILE A 296 12.62 -19.45 -12.34
C ILE A 296 14.14 -19.58 -12.36
N PRO A 297 14.83 -19.13 -13.44
CA PRO A 297 16.28 -19.20 -13.53
C PRO A 297 16.98 -18.54 -12.33
N GLY A 298 17.79 -19.30 -11.62
CA GLY A 298 18.48 -18.90 -10.40
C GLY A 298 17.69 -19.16 -9.11
N LEU A 299 16.45 -19.66 -9.18
CA LEU A 299 15.64 -20.03 -8.01
C LEU A 299 15.37 -21.54 -7.93
N GLU A 300 16.14 -22.37 -8.61
CA GLU A 300 15.96 -23.82 -8.66
C GLU A 300 16.01 -24.48 -7.27
N ASN A 301 16.83 -23.93 -6.38
CA ASN A 301 17.00 -24.39 -5.02
C ASN A 301 16.48 -23.37 -3.98
N ALA A 302 15.59 -22.47 -4.37
CA ALA A 302 15.14 -21.37 -3.51
C ALA A 302 14.51 -21.86 -2.20
N GLU A 303 14.95 -21.27 -1.10
CA GLU A 303 14.37 -21.45 0.23
C GLU A 303 13.40 -20.29 0.50
N PHE A 304 12.11 -20.63 0.62
CA PHE A 304 11.06 -19.66 0.86
C PHE A 304 10.96 -19.34 2.36
N VAL A 305 11.30 -18.11 2.72
CA VAL A 305 11.09 -17.56 4.05
C VAL A 305 9.60 -17.33 4.29
N ARG A 306 8.91 -16.88 3.24
CA ARG A 306 7.47 -16.66 3.23
C ARG A 306 6.88 -17.07 1.90
N TYR A 307 5.79 -17.82 1.92
CA TYR A 307 4.97 -18.10 0.74
C TYR A 307 3.98 -16.95 0.49
N GLY A 308 3.59 -16.81 -0.77
CA GLY A 308 2.47 -15.95 -1.13
C GLY A 308 1.16 -16.49 -0.58
N VAL A 309 0.30 -15.59 -0.11
CA VAL A 309 -1.06 -15.91 0.36
C VAL A 309 -2.04 -14.86 -0.10
N MET A 310 -3.26 -15.28 -0.36
CA MET A 310 -4.35 -14.38 -0.69
C MET A 310 -5.17 -14.04 0.55
N HIS A 311 -5.58 -12.78 0.66
CA HIS A 311 -6.41 -12.28 1.75
C HIS A 311 -7.67 -11.62 1.21
N ARG A 312 -8.77 -11.79 1.93
CA ARG A 312 -9.99 -11.02 1.70
C ARG A 312 -9.83 -9.67 2.38
N ASN A 313 -9.79 -8.62 1.58
CA ASN A 313 -9.79 -7.24 2.05
C ASN A 313 -11.22 -6.69 2.04
N THR A 314 -11.52 -5.84 3.00
CA THR A 314 -12.82 -5.19 3.10
C THR A 314 -12.69 -3.69 2.92
N PHE A 315 -13.63 -3.07 2.20
CA PHE A 315 -13.69 -1.64 2.02
C PHE A 315 -15.15 -1.13 2.04
N LEU A 316 -15.31 0.17 2.24
CA LEU A 316 -16.59 0.85 2.28
C LEU A 316 -16.98 1.36 0.88
N ASP A 317 -18.26 1.39 0.56
CA ASP A 317 -18.79 2.21 -0.52
C ASP A 317 -18.71 3.70 -0.10
N SER A 318 -17.48 4.21 -0.08
CA SER A 318 -17.16 5.50 0.53
C SER A 318 -17.94 6.67 -0.07
N PRO A 319 -18.17 6.78 -1.38
CA PRO A 319 -18.98 7.87 -1.91
C PRO A 319 -20.39 7.98 -1.33
N ARG A 320 -20.96 6.86 -0.92
CA ARG A 320 -22.31 6.82 -0.30
C ARG A 320 -22.26 7.01 1.21
N LEU A 321 -21.15 6.63 1.84
CA LEU A 321 -21.03 6.58 3.30
C LEU A 321 -20.25 7.75 3.89
N LEU A 322 -19.19 8.22 3.21
CA LEU A 322 -18.25 9.20 3.74
C LEU A 322 -18.37 10.55 3.02
N ASP A 323 -18.06 11.61 3.76
CA ASP A 323 -17.78 12.91 3.17
C ASP A 323 -16.30 13.03 2.76
N SER A 324 -15.92 14.13 2.15
CA SER A 324 -14.54 14.41 1.69
C SER A 324 -13.50 14.52 2.82
N PHE A 325 -13.94 14.52 4.06
CA PHE A 325 -13.10 14.50 5.26
C PHE A 325 -12.99 13.11 5.89
N PHE A 326 -13.37 12.06 5.17
CA PHE A 326 -13.39 10.67 5.65
C PHE A 326 -14.36 10.43 6.82
N ARG A 327 -15.29 11.33 7.06
CA ARG A 327 -16.25 11.28 8.13
C ARG A 327 -17.52 10.55 7.67
N LEU A 328 -18.06 9.69 8.54
CA LEU A 328 -19.32 8.99 8.28
C LEU A 328 -20.48 10.00 8.25
N LYS A 329 -21.19 10.11 7.12
CA LYS A 329 -22.31 11.05 6.92
C LYS A 329 -23.42 10.84 7.94
N LYS A 330 -23.73 9.58 8.26
CA LYS A 330 -24.79 9.19 9.20
C LYS A 330 -24.44 9.48 10.66
N GLU A 331 -23.16 9.36 11.03
CA GLU A 331 -22.68 9.52 12.40
C GLU A 331 -21.36 10.31 12.46
N PRO A 332 -21.41 11.65 12.44
CA PRO A 332 -20.25 12.50 12.22
C PRO A 332 -19.15 12.44 13.30
N ARG A 333 -19.38 11.81 14.46
CA ARG A 333 -18.32 11.53 15.44
C ARG A 333 -17.34 10.44 14.97
N ILE A 334 -17.72 9.65 13.96
CA ILE A 334 -16.92 8.56 13.43
C ILE A 334 -16.30 9.00 12.12
N SER A 335 -14.99 8.79 12.00
CA SER A 335 -14.23 8.90 10.76
C SER A 335 -13.57 7.56 10.45
N PHE A 336 -13.31 7.31 9.15
CA PHE A 336 -12.57 6.15 8.70
C PHE A 336 -11.24 6.60 8.11
N ALA A 337 -10.23 5.72 8.11
CA ALA A 337 -8.96 5.96 7.45
C ALA A 337 -8.33 4.66 6.96
N GLY A 338 -7.41 4.76 6.02
CA GLY A 338 -6.72 3.63 5.44
C GLY A 338 -7.48 2.98 4.28
N GLN A 339 -6.99 1.83 3.88
CA GLN A 339 -7.42 1.12 2.67
C GLN A 339 -8.93 0.79 2.69
N MET A 340 -9.52 0.61 3.86
CA MET A 340 -10.97 0.36 3.97
C MET A 340 -11.84 1.52 3.45
N THR A 341 -11.29 2.72 3.27
CA THR A 341 -11.99 3.85 2.64
C THR A 341 -11.94 3.84 1.11
N GLY A 342 -11.34 2.82 0.49
CA GLY A 342 -11.16 2.72 -0.96
C GLY A 342 -9.93 3.48 -1.48
N VAL A 343 -9.07 4.02 -0.62
CA VAL A 343 -7.73 4.46 -1.03
C VAL A 343 -6.80 3.24 -1.06
N GLU A 344 -6.22 2.92 -2.23
CA GLU A 344 -5.43 1.72 -2.41
C GLU A 344 -3.93 2.02 -2.38
N GLY A 345 -3.25 1.41 -1.41
CA GLY A 345 -1.81 1.48 -1.22
C GLY A 345 -1.39 2.00 0.15
N TYR A 346 -0.12 1.76 0.50
CA TYR A 346 0.42 2.10 1.82
C TYR A 346 0.47 3.60 2.09
N ILE A 347 0.98 4.38 1.11
CA ILE A 347 1.10 5.83 1.26
C ILE A 347 -0.27 6.52 1.16
N GLU A 348 -1.17 6.00 0.34
CA GLU A 348 -2.55 6.46 0.24
C GLU A 348 -3.29 6.25 1.57
N SER A 349 -3.11 5.06 2.17
CA SER A 349 -3.65 4.75 3.49
C SER A 349 -3.11 5.68 4.56
N ALA A 350 -1.80 5.90 4.59
CA ALA A 350 -1.15 6.82 5.53
C ALA A 350 -1.68 8.26 5.35
N ALA A 351 -1.76 8.75 4.11
CA ALA A 351 -2.29 10.08 3.80
C ALA A 351 -3.72 10.28 4.30
N SER A 352 -4.58 9.28 4.15
CA SER A 352 -5.96 9.32 4.66
C SER A 352 -6.01 9.46 6.19
N GLY A 353 -5.06 8.84 6.90
CA GLY A 353 -4.90 8.97 8.35
C GLY A 353 -4.61 10.42 8.77
N ILE A 354 -3.68 11.10 8.06
CA ILE A 354 -3.38 12.52 8.26
C ILE A 354 -4.64 13.37 8.05
N LEU A 355 -5.34 13.14 6.93
CA LEU A 355 -6.51 13.92 6.52
C LEU A 355 -7.67 13.78 7.52
N ALA A 356 -7.99 12.55 7.91
CA ALA A 356 -9.03 12.28 8.90
C ALA A 356 -8.69 12.93 10.26
N ALA A 357 -7.43 12.82 10.70
CA ALA A 357 -6.96 13.42 11.95
C ALA A 357 -7.07 14.95 11.95
N TYR A 358 -6.69 15.58 10.84
CA TYR A 358 -6.77 17.03 10.70
C TYR A 358 -8.22 17.53 10.75
N ALA A 359 -9.13 16.81 10.06
CA ALA A 359 -10.54 17.15 10.08
C ALA A 359 -11.16 16.99 11.50
N VAL A 360 -10.78 15.93 12.22
CA VAL A 360 -11.18 15.76 13.63
C VAL A 360 -10.63 16.87 14.52
N ALA A 361 -9.34 17.22 14.36
CA ALA A 361 -8.70 18.27 15.14
C ALA A 361 -9.33 19.64 14.93
N ASP A 362 -9.68 20.00 13.70
CA ASP A 362 -10.34 21.26 13.38
C ASP A 362 -11.72 21.33 14.07
N ARG A 363 -12.52 20.27 13.97
CA ARG A 363 -13.84 20.20 14.62
C ARG A 363 -13.77 20.30 16.15
N LEU A 364 -12.79 19.64 16.76
CA LEU A 364 -12.58 19.72 18.22
C LEU A 364 -12.24 21.13 18.69
N ARG A 365 -11.73 21.97 17.80
CA ARG A 365 -11.44 23.40 18.03
C ARG A 365 -12.60 24.31 17.60
N GLY A 366 -13.74 23.75 17.20
CA GLY A 366 -14.89 24.51 16.71
C GLY A 366 -14.65 25.18 15.35
N ARG A 367 -13.75 24.64 14.53
CA ARG A 367 -13.39 25.16 13.21
C ARG A 367 -13.94 24.27 12.10
N GLU A 368 -14.33 24.87 10.97
CA GLU A 368 -14.67 24.09 9.79
C GLU A 368 -13.41 23.44 9.24
N PRO A 369 -13.42 22.13 8.95
CA PRO A 369 -12.27 21.45 8.40
C PRO A 369 -11.85 22.04 7.04
N LEU A 370 -10.54 22.08 6.79
CA LEU A 370 -9.98 22.60 5.54
C LEU A 370 -9.53 21.42 4.66
N LEU A 371 -10.05 21.34 3.43
CA LEU A 371 -9.61 20.35 2.44
C LEU A 371 -8.32 20.79 1.74
N PRO A 372 -7.43 19.84 1.43
CA PRO A 372 -6.34 20.13 0.50
C PRO A 372 -6.88 20.53 -0.87
N PRO A 373 -6.20 21.46 -1.57
CA PRO A 373 -6.60 21.91 -2.91
C PRO A 373 -6.76 20.76 -3.89
N PRO A 374 -7.68 20.86 -4.86
CA PRO A 374 -7.94 19.80 -5.84
C PRO A 374 -6.74 19.47 -6.73
N GLU A 375 -5.79 20.38 -6.86
CA GLU A 375 -4.55 20.20 -7.60
C GLU A 375 -3.55 19.28 -6.89
N THR A 376 -3.74 19.04 -5.59
CA THR A 376 -2.88 18.13 -4.80
C THR A 376 -3.35 16.69 -4.91
N MET A 377 -2.45 15.72 -4.76
CA MET A 377 -2.80 14.31 -4.76
C MET A 377 -3.66 13.96 -3.53
N MET A 378 -3.37 14.55 -2.37
CA MET A 378 -4.19 14.39 -1.15
C MET A 378 -5.61 14.92 -1.37
N GLY A 379 -5.77 16.10 -1.99
CA GLY A 379 -7.09 16.65 -2.32
C GLY A 379 -7.84 15.84 -3.37
N ALA A 380 -7.14 15.28 -4.35
CA ALA A 380 -7.73 14.40 -5.36
C ALA A 380 -8.26 13.09 -4.75
N LEU A 381 -7.54 12.49 -3.78
CA LEU A 381 -8.01 11.32 -3.04
C LEU A 381 -9.26 11.63 -2.20
N CYS A 382 -9.30 12.78 -1.52
CA CYS A 382 -10.49 13.22 -0.76
C CYS A 382 -11.73 13.29 -1.66
N ARG A 383 -11.58 13.84 -2.86
CA ARG A 383 -12.68 13.93 -3.83
C ARG A 383 -13.11 12.57 -4.33
N TYR A 384 -12.15 11.71 -4.67
CA TYR A 384 -12.46 10.38 -5.18
C TYR A 384 -13.31 9.56 -4.22
N ILE A 385 -12.95 9.53 -2.93
CA ILE A 385 -13.67 8.73 -1.94
C ILE A 385 -15.05 9.30 -1.57
N SER A 386 -15.37 10.52 -1.99
CA SER A 386 -16.63 11.19 -1.69
C SER A 386 -17.45 11.56 -2.93
N ASP A 387 -17.00 11.17 -4.12
CA ASP A 387 -17.69 11.47 -5.39
C ASP A 387 -18.89 10.55 -5.61
N GLU A 388 -20.08 11.05 -5.30
CA GLU A 388 -21.34 10.32 -5.42
C GLU A 388 -21.71 9.99 -6.88
N SER A 389 -21.06 10.59 -7.88
CA SER A 389 -21.26 10.27 -9.29
C SER A 389 -20.65 8.93 -9.72
N VAL A 390 -19.75 8.37 -8.91
CA VAL A 390 -19.15 7.06 -9.15
C VAL A 390 -20.17 5.96 -8.83
N GLU A 391 -20.64 5.26 -9.85
CA GLU A 391 -21.67 4.20 -9.69
C GLU A 391 -21.08 2.89 -9.17
N ASP A 392 -19.99 2.40 -9.75
CA ASP A 392 -19.26 1.18 -9.32
C ASP A 392 -17.95 1.59 -8.65
N PHE A 393 -18.04 1.94 -7.36
CA PHE A 393 -16.88 2.38 -6.59
C PHE A 393 -15.88 1.24 -6.40
N GLN A 394 -14.64 1.48 -6.81
CA GLN A 394 -13.52 0.54 -6.67
C GLN A 394 -12.37 1.20 -5.91
N PRO A 395 -11.60 0.44 -5.11
CA PRO A 395 -10.38 0.97 -4.52
C PRO A 395 -9.44 1.54 -5.59
N MET A 396 -8.84 2.71 -5.31
CA MET A 396 -7.94 3.39 -6.25
C MET A 396 -6.70 3.92 -5.55
N GLY A 397 -5.54 3.63 -6.14
CA GLY A 397 -4.27 4.24 -5.75
C GLY A 397 -4.05 5.60 -6.40
N SER A 398 -3.10 6.35 -5.84
CA SER A 398 -2.66 7.61 -6.41
C SER A 398 -2.23 7.45 -7.87
N ASN A 399 -2.75 8.29 -8.75
CA ASN A 399 -2.37 8.35 -10.15
C ASN A 399 -2.51 9.78 -10.69
N MET A 400 -1.71 10.14 -11.68
CA MET A 400 -1.71 11.51 -12.22
C MET A 400 -3.01 11.86 -12.95
N GLY A 401 -3.81 10.87 -13.32
CA GLY A 401 -5.08 11.06 -14.04
C GLY A 401 -6.22 11.61 -13.18
N ILE A 402 -6.11 11.53 -11.84
CA ILE A 402 -7.12 12.09 -10.93
C ILE A 402 -6.90 13.57 -10.61
N LEU A 403 -5.73 14.11 -10.99
CA LEU A 403 -5.47 15.54 -10.84
C LEU A 403 -6.18 16.34 -11.94
N PRO A 404 -6.66 17.55 -11.63
CA PRO A 404 -7.23 18.43 -12.64
C PRO A 404 -6.23 18.71 -13.77
N PRO A 405 -6.69 18.81 -15.03
CA PRO A 405 -5.81 19.13 -16.16
C PRO A 405 -5.09 20.46 -15.96
N LEU A 406 -3.95 20.60 -16.64
CA LEU A 406 -3.26 21.90 -16.72
C LEU A 406 -4.05 22.85 -17.61
N PRO A 407 -4.00 24.18 -17.36
CA PRO A 407 -4.63 25.17 -18.22
C PRO A 407 -4.08 25.13 -19.66
N GLU A 408 -2.80 24.78 -19.80
CA GLU A 408 -2.11 24.69 -21.08
C GLU A 408 -1.80 23.22 -21.44
N LEU A 409 -1.89 22.92 -22.73
CA LEU A 409 -1.61 21.58 -23.25
C LEU A 409 -0.10 21.34 -23.38
N ILE A 410 0.45 20.51 -22.52
CA ILE A 410 1.84 20.04 -22.60
C ILE A 410 1.86 18.64 -23.25
N LYS A 411 2.47 18.50 -24.43
CA LYS A 411 2.48 17.25 -25.21
C LYS A 411 3.36 16.17 -24.59
N GLY A 412 4.53 16.52 -24.04
CA GLY A 412 5.46 15.60 -23.41
C GLY A 412 4.89 15.04 -22.09
N LYS A 413 4.83 13.71 -21.94
CA LYS A 413 4.27 13.08 -20.73
C LYS A 413 5.08 13.44 -19.47
N GLN A 414 6.40 13.47 -19.56
CA GLN A 414 7.26 13.76 -18.41
C GLN A 414 7.15 15.24 -18.02
N GLU A 415 7.21 16.13 -18.99
CA GLU A 415 7.08 17.57 -18.79
C GLU A 415 5.70 17.92 -18.22
N ARG A 416 4.65 17.29 -18.76
CA ARG A 416 3.29 17.46 -18.26
C ARG A 416 3.15 17.01 -16.80
N TYR A 417 3.70 15.84 -16.44
CA TYR A 417 3.63 15.34 -15.08
C TYR A 417 4.50 16.15 -14.12
N GLN A 418 5.61 16.70 -14.59
CA GLN A 418 6.42 17.63 -13.79
C GLN A 418 5.63 18.93 -13.53
N ALA A 419 5.02 19.54 -14.54
CA ALA A 419 4.23 20.76 -14.37
C ALA A 419 3.02 20.55 -13.44
N MET A 420 2.37 19.37 -13.50
CA MET A 420 1.29 19.01 -12.57
C MET A 420 1.82 18.89 -11.14
N ALA A 421 2.98 18.29 -10.96
CA ALA A 421 3.61 18.13 -9.65
C ALA A 421 4.04 19.48 -9.06
N ASP A 422 4.64 20.36 -9.87
CA ASP A 422 5.05 21.71 -9.43
C ASP A 422 3.83 22.54 -8.99
N ARG A 423 2.74 22.47 -9.74
CA ARG A 423 1.46 23.11 -9.38
C ARG A 423 0.91 22.54 -8.07
N ALA A 424 0.93 21.22 -7.91
CA ALA A 424 0.44 20.54 -6.71
C ALA A 424 1.26 20.95 -5.47
N MET A 425 2.58 21.01 -5.58
CA MET A 425 3.44 21.41 -4.47
C MET A 425 3.25 22.88 -4.07
N ALA A 426 3.06 23.79 -5.05
CA ALA A 426 2.73 25.19 -4.76
C ALA A 426 1.38 25.32 -4.04
N ALA A 427 0.38 24.55 -4.48
CA ALA A 427 -0.93 24.49 -3.82
C ALA A 427 -0.83 23.91 -2.40
N MET A 428 0.01 22.88 -2.21
CA MET A 428 0.23 22.26 -0.91
C MET A 428 0.92 23.18 0.08
N GLU A 429 1.92 23.94 -0.36
CA GLU A 429 2.58 24.97 0.45
C GLU A 429 1.57 26.04 0.94
N SER A 430 0.71 26.49 0.04
CA SER A 430 -0.37 27.43 0.37
C SER A 430 -1.36 26.84 1.39
N TYR A 431 -1.73 25.59 1.21
CA TYR A 431 -2.58 24.85 2.15
C TYR A 431 -1.94 24.72 3.53
N ARG A 432 -0.65 24.37 3.59
CA ARG A 432 0.10 24.27 4.86
C ARG A 432 0.11 25.61 5.60
N LYS A 433 0.43 26.72 4.90
CA LYS A 433 0.41 28.07 5.48
C LYS A 433 -0.98 28.43 6.03
N ALA A 434 -2.04 28.21 5.25
CA ALA A 434 -3.41 28.45 5.70
C ALA A 434 -3.82 27.64 6.93
N ARG A 435 -3.20 26.47 7.13
CA ARG A 435 -3.41 25.65 8.32
C ARG A 435 -2.63 26.14 9.54
N GLU A 436 -1.44 26.69 9.34
CA GLU A 436 -0.61 27.26 10.44
C GLU A 436 -1.21 28.54 11.01
N GLU A 437 -1.90 29.32 10.19
CA GLU A 437 -2.60 30.55 10.59
C GLU A 437 -3.91 30.29 11.38
N ARG A 438 -4.35 29.06 11.46
CA ARG A 438 -5.57 28.61 12.15
C ARG A 438 -5.26 27.97 13.49
#